data_a9c8dd43f180514119bb13f753468812
#
_entry.id   a9c8dd43f180514119bb13f753468812
#
_cell.length_a   1.000
_cell.length_b   1.000
_cell.length_c   1.000
_cell.angle_alpha   90.00
_cell.angle_beta   90.00
_cell.angle_gamma   90.00
#
_symmetry.space_group_name_H-M   'P 1'
#
loop_
_entity.id
_entity.type
_entity.pdbx_description
1 polymer ?
#
loop_
_entity_poly.entity_id
_entity_poly.type
_entity_poly.pdbx_seq_one_letter_code
_entity_poly.pdbx_strand_id
1 'polypeptide(L)'
;MSNSLVGDMLTFRDMTALDHVDLELLAALATDPRATVVALSDRLGLSRNTVQARMSRLDKAGVFLSYERALSPTALGFPIEAFLNVTVRQAELPRITAELEQIPEIVQVHGLSGSVDLLARVACRDTQHLFDTDARILAIEGVERTETSLAMGEVIGYRVGPLMELAREER
;
A
#
# COMPACT_ATOMS: atom_id res chain seq x y z
N MET A 1 2.84 25.77 14.44
CA MET A 1 1.67 25.11 13.83
C MET A 1 2.17 23.75 13.38
N SER A 2 2.20 22.85 14.32
CA SER A 2 2.88 21.56 14.22
C SER A 2 1.90 20.48 14.66
N ASN A 3 1.87 19.38 14.00
CA ASN A 3 1.21 18.12 14.39
C ASN A 3 0.15 17.55 13.43
N SER A 4 0.24 17.88 12.14
CA SER A 4 -0.76 17.36 11.18
C SER A 4 -0.42 15.98 10.61
N LEU A 5 0.85 15.66 10.33
CA LEU A 5 1.18 14.41 9.62
C LEU A 5 1.08 13.15 10.49
N VAL A 6 1.43 13.21 11.76
CA VAL A 6 1.28 12.07 12.69
C VAL A 6 -0.19 11.88 13.09
N GLY A 7 -0.95 12.96 13.17
CA GLY A 7 -2.40 12.93 13.41
C GLY A 7 -3.18 12.28 12.27
N ASP A 8 -2.82 12.59 11.02
CA ASP A 8 -3.45 11.98 9.83
C ASP A 8 -3.05 10.51 9.61
N MET A 9 -1.87 10.09 10.07
CA MET A 9 -1.43 8.69 10.00
C MET A 9 -2.19 7.76 10.94
N LEU A 10 -2.78 8.28 12.01
CA LEU A 10 -3.54 7.51 13.02
C LEU A 10 -5.05 7.80 12.99
N THR A 11 -5.53 8.65 12.09
CA THR A 11 -6.96 8.72 11.86
C THR A 11 -7.37 7.37 11.25
N PHE A 12 -7.99 6.53 12.10
CA PHE A 12 -8.91 5.51 11.62
C PHE A 12 -9.91 6.27 10.73
N ARG A 13 -9.67 6.29 9.42
CA ARG A 13 -10.62 6.83 8.45
C ARG A 13 -11.97 6.25 8.80
N ASP A 14 -13.01 7.06 8.83
CA ASP A 14 -14.38 6.63 9.05
C ASP A 14 -14.58 5.31 8.32
N MET A 15 -14.71 4.24 9.10
CA MET A 15 -14.87 2.90 8.54
C MET A 15 -16.18 2.91 7.78
N THR A 16 -16.10 3.01 6.45
CA THR A 16 -17.27 2.83 5.60
C THR A 16 -17.84 1.45 5.93
N ALA A 17 -19.00 1.42 6.59
CA ALA A 17 -19.65 0.17 6.94
C ALA A 17 -20.05 -0.54 5.63
N LEU A 18 -19.26 -1.56 5.26
CA LEU A 18 -19.55 -2.40 4.09
C LEU A 18 -20.73 -3.29 4.43
N ASP A 19 -21.74 -3.32 3.60
CA ASP A 19 -22.84 -4.29 3.75
C ASP A 19 -22.49 -5.65 3.10
N HIS A 20 -23.32 -6.65 3.29
CA HIS A 20 -23.11 -7.99 2.74
C HIS A 20 -22.94 -7.98 1.20
N VAL A 21 -23.69 -7.15 0.50
CA VAL A 21 -23.63 -7.04 -0.96
C VAL A 21 -22.31 -6.41 -1.41
N ASP A 22 -21.76 -5.46 -0.63
CA ASP A 22 -20.44 -4.89 -0.89
C ASP A 22 -19.35 -5.95 -0.75
N LEU A 23 -19.42 -6.77 0.30
CA LEU A 23 -18.45 -7.86 0.51
C LEU A 23 -18.52 -8.91 -0.60
N GLU A 24 -19.71 -9.22 -1.11
CA GLU A 24 -19.87 -10.10 -2.27
C GLU A 24 -19.29 -9.49 -3.55
N LEU A 25 -19.53 -8.20 -3.77
CA LEU A 25 -18.97 -7.47 -4.92
C LEU A 25 -17.43 -7.43 -4.86
N LEU A 26 -16.86 -7.15 -3.69
CA LEU A 26 -15.42 -7.14 -3.48
C LEU A 26 -14.81 -8.54 -3.66
N ALA A 27 -15.47 -9.60 -3.20
CA ALA A 27 -15.02 -10.98 -3.40
C ALA A 27 -15.06 -11.39 -4.88
N ALA A 28 -16.08 -10.96 -5.61
CA ALA A 28 -16.16 -11.18 -7.05
C ALA A 28 -15.01 -10.49 -7.79
N LEU A 29 -14.68 -9.25 -7.43
CA LEU A 29 -13.56 -8.48 -7.98
C LEU A 29 -12.20 -9.04 -7.55
N ALA A 30 -12.07 -9.57 -6.35
CA ALA A 30 -10.84 -10.23 -5.90
C ALA A 30 -10.54 -11.52 -6.70
N THR A 31 -11.61 -12.20 -7.16
CA THR A 31 -11.49 -13.40 -8.01
C THR A 31 -11.23 -13.05 -9.47
N ASP A 32 -11.92 -12.02 -9.98
CA ASP A 32 -11.72 -11.49 -11.34
C ASP A 32 -11.64 -9.97 -11.31
N PRO A 33 -10.43 -9.41 -11.19
CA PRO A 33 -10.22 -7.95 -11.13
C PRO A 33 -10.62 -7.21 -12.42
N ARG A 34 -10.86 -7.92 -13.51
CA ARG A 34 -11.26 -7.36 -14.80
C ARG A 34 -12.73 -7.60 -15.14
N ALA A 35 -13.48 -8.13 -14.19
CA ALA A 35 -14.91 -8.36 -14.38
C ALA A 35 -15.64 -7.08 -14.80
N THR A 36 -16.45 -7.17 -15.85
CA THR A 36 -17.27 -6.04 -16.30
C THR A 36 -18.47 -5.85 -15.37
N VAL A 37 -19.05 -4.66 -15.35
CA VAL A 37 -20.30 -4.38 -14.62
C VAL A 37 -21.41 -5.36 -15.03
N VAL A 38 -21.46 -5.80 -16.28
CA VAL A 38 -22.43 -6.80 -16.76
C VAL A 38 -22.16 -8.14 -16.08
N ALA A 39 -20.92 -8.64 -16.11
CA ALA A 39 -20.56 -9.92 -15.49
C ALA A 39 -20.82 -9.90 -13.96
N LEU A 40 -20.53 -8.78 -13.31
CA LEU A 40 -20.78 -8.60 -11.86
C LEU A 40 -22.31 -8.57 -11.58
N SER A 41 -23.10 -7.90 -12.43
CA SER A 41 -24.56 -7.83 -12.29
C SER A 41 -25.19 -9.20 -12.41
N ASP A 42 -24.76 -9.99 -13.42
CA ASP A 42 -25.26 -11.34 -13.64
C ASP A 42 -24.85 -12.29 -12.50
N ARG A 43 -23.60 -12.21 -12.04
CA ARG A 43 -23.06 -13.03 -10.94
C ARG A 43 -23.75 -12.78 -9.60
N LEU A 44 -24.07 -11.51 -9.31
CA LEU A 44 -24.63 -11.08 -8.02
C LEU A 44 -26.16 -10.98 -8.03
N GLY A 45 -26.81 -11.16 -9.17
CA GLY A 45 -28.27 -10.99 -9.31
C GLY A 45 -28.75 -9.54 -9.10
N LEU A 46 -27.88 -8.55 -9.39
CA LEU A 46 -28.16 -7.13 -9.19
C LEU A 46 -28.37 -6.40 -10.51
N SER A 47 -29.02 -5.24 -10.47
CA SER A 47 -29.06 -4.37 -11.65
C SER A 47 -27.68 -3.77 -11.93
N ARG A 48 -27.37 -3.49 -13.21
CA ARG A 48 -26.13 -2.81 -13.62
C ARG A 48 -25.97 -1.46 -12.92
N ASN A 49 -27.06 -0.71 -12.77
CA ASN A 49 -27.03 0.58 -12.07
C ASN A 49 -26.68 0.42 -10.59
N THR A 50 -27.18 -0.63 -9.94
CA THR A 50 -26.86 -0.94 -8.54
C THR A 50 -25.37 -1.27 -8.38
N VAL A 51 -24.81 -2.12 -9.25
CA VAL A 51 -23.38 -2.46 -9.24
C VAL A 51 -22.54 -1.21 -9.45
N GLN A 52 -22.85 -0.40 -10.47
CA GLN A 52 -22.14 0.84 -10.79
C GLN A 52 -22.15 1.83 -9.60
N ALA A 53 -23.32 2.04 -8.98
CA ALA A 53 -23.46 2.94 -7.84
C ALA A 53 -22.64 2.47 -6.63
N ARG A 54 -22.63 1.14 -6.35
CA ARG A 54 -21.82 0.56 -5.26
C ARG A 54 -20.35 0.67 -5.54
N MET A 55 -19.88 0.33 -6.74
CA MET A 55 -18.48 0.50 -7.12
C MET A 55 -18.02 1.95 -6.95
N SER A 56 -18.80 2.93 -7.43
CA SER A 56 -18.49 4.35 -7.27
C SER A 56 -18.45 4.79 -5.80
N ARG A 57 -19.32 4.24 -4.95
CA ARG A 57 -19.30 4.51 -3.51
C ARG A 57 -18.05 3.93 -2.84
N LEU A 58 -17.72 2.68 -3.15
CA LEU A 58 -16.52 2.00 -2.62
C LEU A 58 -15.23 2.70 -3.05
N ASP A 59 -15.18 3.15 -4.30
CA ASP A 59 -14.04 3.92 -4.83
C ASP A 59 -13.87 5.25 -4.08
N LYS A 60 -14.94 6.04 -3.93
CA LYS A 60 -14.92 7.29 -3.16
C LYS A 60 -14.55 7.08 -1.69
N ALA A 61 -14.91 5.94 -1.12
CA ALA A 61 -14.56 5.55 0.23
C ALA A 61 -13.10 5.06 0.38
N GLY A 62 -12.35 4.96 -0.73
CA GLY A 62 -10.95 4.53 -0.72
C GLY A 62 -10.77 3.04 -0.43
N VAL A 63 -11.79 2.22 -0.72
CA VAL A 63 -11.73 0.76 -0.56
C VAL A 63 -10.79 0.13 -1.60
N PHE A 64 -10.74 0.73 -2.82
CA PHE A 64 -9.83 0.30 -3.86
C PHE A 64 -8.48 1.01 -3.74
N LEU A 65 -7.41 0.22 -3.75
CA LEU A 65 -6.04 0.73 -3.74
C LEU A 65 -5.63 1.16 -5.16
N SER A 66 -4.57 1.96 -5.25
CA SER A 66 -3.99 2.36 -6.54
C SER A 66 -3.66 1.14 -7.42
N TYR A 67 -3.93 1.26 -8.72
CA TYR A 67 -3.56 0.24 -9.71
C TYR A 67 -2.04 0.00 -9.75
N GLU A 68 -1.22 0.96 -9.41
CA GLU A 68 0.25 0.82 -9.33
C GLU A 68 0.68 -0.33 -8.42
N ARG A 69 -0.10 -0.63 -7.36
CA ARG A 69 0.18 -1.77 -6.48
C ARG A 69 0.05 -3.14 -7.17
N ALA A 70 -0.57 -3.19 -8.33
CA ALA A 70 -0.69 -4.40 -9.16
C ALA A 70 0.40 -4.51 -10.25
N LEU A 71 1.30 -3.53 -10.36
CA LEU A 71 2.40 -3.55 -11.30
C LEU A 71 3.61 -4.24 -10.66
N SER A 72 4.26 -5.11 -11.44
CA SER A 72 5.47 -5.82 -10.99
C SER A 72 6.72 -4.98 -11.23
N PRO A 73 7.48 -4.59 -10.21
CA PRO A 73 8.76 -3.93 -10.38
C PRO A 73 9.74 -4.75 -11.22
N THR A 74 9.73 -6.07 -11.06
CA THR A 74 10.56 -6.99 -11.87
C THR A 74 10.27 -6.87 -13.36
N ALA A 75 8.98 -6.77 -13.74
CA ALA A 75 8.59 -6.59 -15.15
C ALA A 75 9.04 -5.22 -15.71
N LEU A 76 9.27 -4.25 -14.82
CA LEU A 76 9.79 -2.92 -15.18
C LEU A 76 11.33 -2.87 -15.19
N GLY A 77 12.02 -4.00 -14.93
CA GLY A 77 13.49 -4.08 -14.92
C GLY A 77 14.13 -3.83 -13.56
N PHE A 78 13.36 -3.92 -12.46
CA PHE A 78 13.81 -3.75 -11.08
C PHE A 78 13.58 -5.04 -10.27
N PRO A 79 14.36 -6.12 -10.52
CA PRO A 79 14.12 -7.43 -9.90
C PRO A 79 14.58 -7.53 -8.45
N ILE A 80 15.41 -6.60 -7.98
CA ILE A 80 15.91 -6.61 -6.59
C ILE A 80 14.95 -5.80 -5.74
N GLU A 81 14.34 -6.46 -4.76
CA GLU A 81 13.49 -5.83 -3.77
C GLU A 81 14.16 -5.89 -2.40
N ALA A 82 14.08 -4.80 -1.65
CA ALA A 82 14.60 -4.74 -0.29
C ALA A 82 13.70 -3.90 0.61
N PHE A 83 13.82 -4.14 1.92
CA PHE A 83 13.21 -3.35 2.98
C PHE A 83 14.29 -2.64 3.77
N LEU A 84 14.16 -1.33 3.91
CA LEU A 84 15.06 -0.50 4.69
C LEU A 84 14.34 -0.02 5.95
N ASN A 85 14.88 -0.39 7.10
CA ASN A 85 14.53 0.21 8.37
C ASN A 85 15.28 1.52 8.48
N VAL A 86 14.56 2.62 8.63
CA VAL A 86 15.15 3.97 8.67
C VAL A 86 14.85 4.62 10.02
N THR A 87 15.89 5.03 10.72
CA THR A 87 15.80 5.82 11.96
C THR A 87 16.05 7.28 11.64
N VAL A 88 15.18 8.16 12.14
CA VAL A 88 15.20 9.58 11.80
C VAL A 88 15.06 10.47 13.02
N ARG A 89 15.50 11.71 12.92
CA ARG A 89 15.11 12.76 13.86
C ARG A 89 13.65 13.14 13.64
N GLN A 90 12.77 12.80 14.57
CA GLN A 90 11.32 12.96 14.47
C GLN A 90 10.87 14.40 14.11
N ALA A 91 11.59 15.41 14.59
CA ALA A 91 11.29 16.82 14.29
C ALA A 91 11.42 17.14 12.79
N GLU A 92 12.18 16.34 12.04
CA GLU A 92 12.46 16.54 10.61
C GLU A 92 11.66 15.61 9.70
N LEU A 93 10.83 14.75 10.26
CA LEU A 93 10.06 13.75 9.53
C LEU A 93 9.32 14.30 8.29
N PRO A 94 8.63 15.48 8.34
CA PRO A 94 7.96 16.02 7.17
C PRO A 94 8.92 16.34 6.01
N ARG A 95 10.11 16.87 6.31
CA ARG A 95 11.14 17.17 5.31
C ARG A 95 11.72 15.89 4.73
N ILE A 96 12.08 14.95 5.61
CA ILE A 96 12.63 13.65 5.21
C ILE A 96 11.65 12.92 4.30
N THR A 97 10.36 12.90 4.62
CA THR A 97 9.33 12.30 3.78
C THR A 97 9.30 12.92 2.38
N ALA A 98 9.36 14.24 2.29
CA ALA A 98 9.37 14.93 1.00
C ALA A 98 10.64 14.62 0.17
N GLU A 99 11.79 14.39 0.81
CA GLU A 99 13.03 13.98 0.13
C GLU A 99 12.97 12.50 -0.29
N LEU A 100 12.40 11.62 0.54
CA LEU A 100 12.19 10.21 0.19
C LEU A 100 11.26 10.05 -1.03
N GLU A 101 10.23 10.88 -1.16
CA GLU A 101 9.32 10.89 -2.33
C GLU A 101 10.05 11.20 -3.65
N GLN A 102 11.21 11.85 -3.61
CA GLN A 102 12.01 12.16 -4.80
C GLN A 102 12.93 11.00 -5.23
N ILE A 103 12.97 9.90 -4.47
CA ILE A 103 13.80 8.72 -4.78
C ILE A 103 12.92 7.71 -5.53
N PRO A 104 13.10 7.54 -6.86
CA PRO A 104 12.20 6.72 -7.69
C PRO A 104 12.21 5.23 -7.32
N GLU A 105 13.28 4.75 -6.73
CA GLU A 105 13.45 3.37 -6.28
C GLU A 105 12.58 3.04 -5.07
N ILE A 106 12.10 4.04 -4.33
CA ILE A 106 11.18 3.85 -3.20
C ILE A 106 9.77 3.61 -3.74
N VAL A 107 9.27 2.42 -3.56
CA VAL A 107 7.92 2.03 -4.00
C VAL A 107 6.87 2.18 -2.90
N GLN A 108 7.30 2.20 -1.63
CA GLN A 108 6.40 2.40 -0.47
C GLN A 108 7.18 2.79 0.78
N VAL A 109 6.59 3.62 1.64
CA VAL A 109 7.12 3.91 2.98
C VAL A 109 5.99 3.79 4.00
N HIS A 110 6.28 3.15 5.13
CA HIS A 110 5.39 3.07 6.29
C HIS A 110 6.06 3.75 7.49
N GLY A 111 5.30 4.56 8.22
CA GLY A 111 5.69 4.97 9.57
C GLY A 111 5.46 3.81 10.54
N LEU A 112 6.40 3.59 11.42
CA LEU A 112 6.33 2.54 12.42
C LEU A 112 6.25 3.12 13.84
N SER A 113 5.63 2.37 14.74
CA SER A 113 5.71 2.61 16.18
C SER A 113 6.77 1.67 16.77
N GLY A 114 7.82 2.19 17.38
CA GLY A 114 8.85 1.35 17.99
C GLY A 114 10.26 1.95 17.89
N SER A 115 11.26 1.07 17.81
CA SER A 115 12.69 1.45 17.76
C SER A 115 13.13 1.92 16.37
N VAL A 116 12.32 1.75 15.36
CA VAL A 116 12.53 2.17 13.98
C VAL A 116 11.38 3.08 13.59
N ASP A 117 11.67 4.17 12.91
CA ASP A 117 10.68 5.19 12.59
C ASP A 117 9.96 4.91 11.26
N LEU A 118 10.70 4.47 10.25
CA LEU A 118 10.16 4.21 8.92
C LEU A 118 10.61 2.85 8.39
N LEU A 119 9.71 2.20 7.64
CA LEU A 119 10.02 1.05 6.80
C LEU A 119 9.82 1.46 5.33
N ALA A 120 10.92 1.57 4.59
CA ALA A 120 10.88 1.82 3.17
C ALA A 120 11.03 0.51 2.39
N ARG A 121 10.16 0.29 1.41
CA ARG A 121 10.29 -0.78 0.41
C ARG A 121 10.88 -0.17 -0.85
N VAL A 122 11.96 -0.74 -1.34
CA VAL A 122 12.65 -0.27 -2.54
C VAL A 122 12.73 -1.36 -3.59
N ALA A 123 12.77 -0.95 -4.88
CA ALA A 123 12.98 -1.82 -6.01
C ALA A 123 14.17 -1.33 -6.83
N CYS A 124 15.16 -2.18 -7.07
CA CYS A 124 16.42 -1.85 -7.70
C CYS A 124 16.76 -2.82 -8.83
N ARG A 125 17.63 -2.40 -9.76
CA ARG A 125 18.05 -3.22 -10.92
C ARG A 125 18.99 -4.35 -10.50
N ASP A 126 19.89 -4.06 -9.59
CA ASP A 126 20.91 -4.94 -9.09
C ASP A 126 21.35 -4.52 -7.67
N THR A 127 22.28 -5.26 -7.09
CA THR A 127 22.77 -5.00 -5.72
C THR A 127 23.58 -3.71 -5.61
N GLN A 128 24.30 -3.30 -6.68
CA GLN A 128 25.00 -2.03 -6.69
C GLN A 128 24.02 -0.86 -6.66
N HIS A 129 22.96 -0.95 -7.46
CA HIS A 129 21.89 0.04 -7.47
C HIS A 129 21.17 0.13 -6.09
N LEU A 130 20.99 -1.02 -5.40
CA LEU A 130 20.47 -1.04 -4.05
C LEU A 130 21.39 -0.31 -3.06
N PHE A 131 22.70 -0.58 -3.14
CA PHE A 131 23.71 0.10 -2.31
C PHE A 131 23.69 1.61 -2.52
N ASP A 132 23.66 2.05 -3.79
CA ASP A 132 23.62 3.47 -4.14
C ASP A 132 22.32 4.15 -3.65
N THR A 133 21.20 3.43 -3.71
CA THR A 133 19.89 3.90 -3.22
C THR A 133 19.91 4.06 -1.70
N ASP A 134 20.44 3.07 -0.97
CA ASP A 134 20.59 3.13 0.48
C ASP A 134 21.47 4.31 0.90
N ALA A 135 22.61 4.51 0.22
CA ALA A 135 23.50 5.63 0.46
C ALA A 135 22.82 7.00 0.23
N ARG A 136 21.95 7.11 -0.78
CA ARG A 136 21.15 8.32 -1.03
C ARG A 136 20.15 8.58 0.09
N ILE A 137 19.49 7.54 0.60
CA ILE A 137 18.56 7.65 1.73
C ILE A 137 19.31 8.08 3.00
N LEU A 138 20.45 7.44 3.29
CA LEU A 138 21.28 7.76 4.46
C LEU A 138 21.86 9.18 4.39
N ALA A 139 22.06 9.73 3.19
CA ALA A 139 22.57 11.10 3.01
C ALA A 139 21.51 12.18 3.26
N ILE A 140 20.24 11.84 3.39
CA ILE A 140 19.18 12.79 3.73
C ILE A 140 19.44 13.33 5.14
N GLU A 141 19.53 14.65 5.27
CA GLU A 141 19.73 15.27 6.58
C GLU A 141 18.61 14.87 7.55
N GLY A 142 18.96 14.44 8.76
CA GLY A 142 18.01 13.94 9.77
C GLY A 142 17.74 12.45 9.69
N VAL A 143 18.19 11.75 8.66
CA VAL A 143 18.31 10.28 8.69
C VAL A 143 19.55 9.94 9.50
N GLU A 144 19.39 9.14 10.54
CA GLU A 144 20.47 8.76 11.46
C GLU A 144 21.05 7.40 11.12
N ARG A 145 20.21 6.48 10.62
CA ARG A 145 20.62 5.10 10.35
C ARG A 145 19.67 4.45 9.34
N THR A 146 20.25 3.58 8.52
CA THR A 146 19.54 2.63 7.68
C THR A 146 19.99 1.21 7.99
N GLU A 147 19.05 0.25 7.92
CA GLU A 147 19.33 -1.18 7.96
C GLU A 147 18.58 -1.85 6.81
N THR A 148 19.35 -2.33 5.84
CA THR A 148 18.81 -2.93 4.62
C THR A 148 18.64 -4.45 4.76
N SER A 149 17.46 -4.95 4.43
CA SER A 149 17.13 -6.37 4.35
C SER A 149 16.70 -6.72 2.92
N LEU A 150 17.49 -7.55 2.24
CA LEU A 150 17.15 -8.03 0.90
C LEU A 150 15.96 -8.99 0.97
N ALA A 151 14.94 -8.76 0.16
CA ALA A 151 13.83 -9.70 0.03
C ALA A 151 14.26 -10.90 -0.81
N MET A 152 14.18 -12.10 -0.24
CA MET A 152 14.55 -13.35 -0.92
C MET A 152 13.42 -13.93 -1.77
N GLY A 153 12.25 -13.28 -1.76
CA GLY A 153 11.04 -13.63 -2.50
C GLY A 153 9.78 -13.43 -1.66
N GLU A 154 8.66 -13.37 -2.33
CA GLU A 154 7.35 -13.26 -1.67
C GLU A 154 6.88 -14.65 -1.24
N VAL A 155 6.79 -14.90 0.07
CA VAL A 155 6.34 -16.20 0.63
C VAL A 155 4.82 -16.31 0.64
N ILE A 156 4.15 -15.19 0.95
CA ILE A 156 2.69 -15.04 0.89
C ILE A 156 2.41 -13.72 0.18
N GLY A 157 1.72 -13.76 -0.94
CA GLY A 157 1.31 -12.59 -1.69
C GLY A 157 0.32 -11.71 -0.93
N TYR A 158 0.26 -10.42 -1.30
CA TYR A 158 -0.73 -9.51 -0.73
C TYR A 158 -2.15 -10.05 -0.95
N ARG A 159 -2.90 -10.23 0.13
CA ARG A 159 -4.24 -10.79 0.10
C ARG A 159 -5.13 -10.18 1.18
N VAL A 160 -6.36 -9.88 0.83
CA VAL A 160 -7.40 -9.42 1.76
C VAL A 160 -8.59 -10.38 1.82
N GLY A 161 -8.60 -11.43 0.99
CA GLY A 161 -9.68 -12.43 0.95
C GLY A 161 -10.04 -12.99 2.32
N PRO A 162 -9.07 -13.49 3.12
CA PRO A 162 -9.37 -13.99 4.47
C PRO A 162 -10.00 -12.95 5.40
N LEU A 163 -9.63 -11.66 5.27
CA LEU A 163 -10.23 -10.59 6.05
C LEU A 163 -11.69 -10.30 5.63
N MET A 164 -12.01 -10.47 4.34
CA MET A 164 -13.39 -10.35 3.87
C MET A 164 -14.28 -11.47 4.41
N GLU A 165 -13.74 -12.69 4.57
CA GLU A 165 -14.44 -13.82 5.19
C GLU A 165 -14.73 -13.54 6.67
N LEU A 166 -13.73 -13.11 7.43
CA LEU A 166 -13.92 -12.71 8.83
C LEU A 166 -14.97 -11.59 8.97
N ALA A 167 -14.92 -10.58 8.12
CA ALA A 167 -15.87 -9.48 8.14
C ALA A 167 -17.32 -9.91 7.79
N ARG A 168 -17.51 -11.08 7.15
CA ARG A 168 -18.83 -11.66 6.91
C ARG A 168 -19.39 -12.42 8.11
N GLU A 169 -18.50 -13.11 8.86
CA GLU A 169 -18.87 -13.92 10.02
C GLU A 169 -19.32 -13.07 11.22
N GLU A 170 -18.80 -11.84 11.33
CA GLU A 170 -19.11 -10.91 12.43
C GLU A 170 -20.43 -10.13 12.23
N ARG A 171 -21.20 -10.41 11.18
CA ARG A 171 -22.45 -9.72 10.81
C ARG A 171 -23.63 -10.65 10.69
#